data_8ae265eb63a453f7a0cfee3dd3a6887f
#
_entry.id   8ae265eb63a453f7a0cfee3dd3a6887f
#
_cell.length_a   1.000
_cell.length_b   1.000
_cell.length_c   1.000
_cell.angle_alpha   90.00
_cell.angle_beta   90.00
_cell.angle_gamma   90.00
#
_symmetry.space_group_name_H-M   'P 1'
#
loop_
_entity.id
_entity.type
_entity.pdbx_description
1 polymer ?
#
loop_
_entity_poly.entity_id
_entity_poly.type
_entity_poly.pdbx_seq_one_letter_code
_entity_poly.pdbx_strand_id
1 'polypeptide(L)'
;WPTPHSSCSTGAGTQGRQGGANLQTQVQMWPTPGNTAWHSSGNRGKVKQRLRWIVPGSFRMGSPESEHGGLAKDESERAWFERESPQHPVIISQAYWLFDTPVTQALWEAVVGKNPSEFKSPRRPVDSVSWQEANTFIEKLNKQMPGLNLSLPTEAQWEYACRANTETATYNGDLEILGERN
;
A
#
# COMPACT_ATOMS: atom_id res chain seq x y z
N TRP A 1 -5.05 -4.83 7.87
CA TRP A 1 -5.33 -3.41 8.02
C TRP A 1 -4.11 -2.80 8.68
N PRO A 2 -3.58 -1.66 8.22
CA PRO A 2 -2.60 -0.94 9.00
C PRO A 2 -3.21 -0.57 10.36
N THR A 3 -2.39 -0.57 11.39
CA THR A 3 -2.79 -0.06 12.70
C THR A 3 -3.36 1.36 12.53
N PRO A 4 -4.29 1.81 13.39
CA PRO A 4 -5.01 3.08 13.23
C PRO A 4 -4.13 4.35 13.21
N HIS A 5 -2.82 4.23 13.15
CA HIS A 5 -1.84 5.32 13.09
C HIS A 5 -1.05 5.40 11.76
N SER A 6 -1.44 4.64 10.74
CA SER A 6 -0.85 4.83 9.43
C SER A 6 -1.61 5.90 8.69
N SER A 7 -1.05 7.10 8.62
CA SER A 7 -1.40 8.07 7.60
C SER A 7 -1.27 7.40 6.22
N CYS A 8 -1.98 7.89 5.23
CA CYS A 8 -1.74 7.52 3.83
C CYS A 8 -0.39 8.06 3.32
N SER A 9 0.41 8.65 4.19
CA SER A 9 1.75 9.08 3.84
C SER A 9 2.52 7.87 3.32
N THR A 10 3.23 8.08 2.25
CA THR A 10 4.22 7.16 1.70
C THR A 10 5.36 6.88 2.69
N GLY A 11 5.03 7.07 3.96
CA GLY A 11 5.91 6.97 5.08
C GLY A 11 6.78 5.74 4.98
N ALA A 12 8.00 5.96 4.57
CA ALA A 12 9.10 5.17 5.01
C ALA A 12 9.02 5.18 6.55
N GLY A 13 8.20 4.28 7.08
CA GLY A 13 7.96 4.16 8.50
C GLY A 13 9.25 3.87 9.23
N THR A 14 9.48 4.70 10.14
CA THR A 14 10.14 4.50 11.42
C THR A 14 10.92 3.23 11.66
N GLN A 15 12.04 3.45 12.00
CA GLN A 15 13.04 2.89 12.89
C GLN A 15 14.35 2.57 12.20
N GLY A 16 15.36 3.28 12.64
CA GLY A 16 16.74 3.08 12.29
C GLY A 16 17.21 1.64 12.54
N ARG A 17 17.03 0.85 11.55
CA ARG A 17 17.89 -0.27 11.17
C ARG A 17 17.97 -0.24 9.67
N GLN A 18 19.17 -0.30 9.17
CA GLN A 18 19.52 -0.29 7.76
C GLN A 18 18.63 -1.25 6.95
N GLY A 19 17.95 -0.72 5.93
CA GLY A 19 17.66 -1.43 4.71
C GLY A 19 16.45 -2.34 4.62
N GLY A 20 15.34 -2.01 5.24
CA GLY A 20 14.08 -2.69 4.95
C GLY A 20 12.96 -1.70 4.79
N ALA A 21 12.79 -1.12 3.60
CA ALA A 21 11.56 -0.43 3.30
C ALA A 21 10.41 -1.43 3.51
N ASN A 22 9.50 -1.10 4.42
CA ASN A 22 8.27 -1.86 4.64
C ASN A 22 7.33 -1.57 3.47
N LEU A 23 7.74 -2.03 2.26
CA LEU A 23 6.95 -1.94 1.06
C LEU A 23 5.71 -2.83 1.27
N GLN A 24 4.61 -2.19 1.68
CA GLN A 24 3.30 -2.82 1.59
C GLN A 24 3.05 -3.08 0.11
N THR A 25 3.38 -4.29 -0.33
CA THR A 25 3.27 -4.69 -1.73
C THR A 25 1.80 -4.73 -2.12
N GLN A 26 1.28 -3.61 -2.57
CA GLN A 26 0.00 -3.55 -3.25
C GLN A 26 0.22 -3.80 -4.75
N VAL A 27 -0.74 -4.39 -5.40
CA VAL A 27 -0.65 -4.77 -6.80
C VAL A 27 -1.86 -4.21 -7.55
N GLN A 28 -1.58 -3.58 -8.68
CA GLN A 28 -2.56 -2.97 -9.57
C GLN A 28 -2.75 -3.83 -10.81
N MET A 29 -3.95 -3.76 -11.40
CA MET A 29 -4.30 -4.38 -12.68
C MET A 29 -5.03 -3.40 -13.58
N TRP A 30 -4.72 -3.41 -14.87
CA TRP A 30 -5.49 -2.70 -15.89
C TRP A 30 -6.78 -3.44 -16.21
N PRO A 31 -7.85 -2.74 -16.62
CA PRO A 31 -9.16 -3.36 -16.75
C PRO A 31 -9.20 -4.37 -17.88
N THR A 32 -9.45 -5.63 -17.51
CA THR A 32 -10.08 -6.60 -18.36
C THR A 32 -11.46 -6.92 -17.78
N PRO A 33 -12.53 -6.84 -18.57
CA PRO A 33 -13.88 -7.07 -18.04
C PRO A 33 -14.04 -8.50 -17.53
N GLY A 34 -14.48 -8.67 -16.29
CA GLY A 34 -15.17 -9.87 -15.88
C GLY A 34 -14.65 -10.69 -14.71
N ASN A 35 -13.52 -10.39 -14.04
CA ASN A 35 -13.08 -11.26 -12.96
C ASN A 35 -12.66 -10.47 -11.70
N THR A 36 -13.47 -10.55 -10.66
CA THR A 36 -13.29 -9.81 -9.39
C THR A 36 -12.64 -10.62 -8.27
N ALA A 37 -12.29 -11.88 -8.51
CA ALA A 37 -11.64 -12.73 -7.51
C ALA A 37 -10.72 -13.77 -8.14
N TRP A 38 -9.52 -13.87 -7.63
CA TRP A 38 -8.55 -14.88 -8.04
C TRP A 38 -8.51 -16.07 -7.09
N HIS A 39 -8.33 -17.28 -7.66
CA HIS A 39 -8.15 -18.50 -6.91
C HIS A 39 -6.90 -19.22 -7.41
N SER A 40 -5.89 -19.36 -6.58
CA SER A 40 -4.74 -20.22 -6.88
C SER A 40 -5.17 -21.68 -6.95
N SER A 41 -4.94 -22.33 -8.09
CA SER A 41 -5.15 -23.78 -8.28
C SER A 41 -3.82 -24.54 -8.17
N GLY A 42 -3.19 -24.51 -7.03
CA GLY A 42 -2.01 -25.31 -6.73
C GLY A 42 -2.21 -26.15 -5.49
N ASN A 43 -1.37 -27.15 -5.27
CA ASN A 43 -1.44 -28.13 -4.14
C ASN A 43 -1.27 -27.51 -2.73
N ARG A 44 -1.31 -26.16 -2.59
CA ARG A 44 -1.12 -25.37 -1.35
C ARG A 44 -2.33 -24.51 -0.99
N GLY A 45 -3.53 -25.02 -1.13
CA GLY A 45 -4.74 -24.31 -0.73
C GLY A 45 -5.13 -23.16 -1.67
N LYS A 46 -6.43 -22.85 -1.70
CA LYS A 46 -6.96 -21.74 -2.51
C LYS A 46 -6.76 -20.43 -1.74
N VAL A 47 -5.86 -19.57 -2.21
CA VAL A 47 -5.70 -18.21 -1.70
C VAL A 47 -6.60 -17.28 -2.52
N LYS A 48 -7.43 -16.49 -1.84
CA LYS A 48 -8.30 -15.50 -2.47
C LYS A 48 -7.70 -14.12 -2.28
N GLN A 49 -7.57 -13.35 -3.36
CA GLN A 49 -7.26 -11.94 -3.32
C GLN A 49 -8.41 -11.17 -3.95
N ARG A 50 -8.91 -10.17 -3.24
CA ARG A 50 -9.96 -9.28 -3.72
C ARG A 50 -9.33 -8.05 -4.36
N LEU A 51 -9.97 -7.55 -5.42
CA LEU A 51 -9.61 -6.29 -6.05
C LEU A 51 -10.75 -5.28 -5.88
N ARG A 52 -10.37 -4.02 -5.78
CA ARG A 52 -11.26 -2.86 -5.78
C ARG A 52 -11.13 -2.12 -7.10
N TRP A 53 -12.25 -1.77 -7.68
CA TRP A 53 -12.28 -0.88 -8.83
C TRP A 53 -12.14 0.56 -8.36
N ILE A 54 -11.09 1.23 -8.81
CA ILE A 54 -10.81 2.62 -8.51
C ILE A 54 -11.18 3.44 -9.74
N VAL A 55 -12.16 4.33 -9.57
CA VAL A 55 -12.65 5.20 -10.65
C VAL A 55 -11.69 6.36 -10.89
N PRO A 56 -11.66 6.93 -12.12
CA PRO A 56 -10.91 8.16 -12.37
C PRO A 56 -11.40 9.32 -11.52
N GLY A 57 -10.52 10.26 -11.21
CA GLY A 57 -10.86 11.44 -10.44
C GLY A 57 -9.67 12.31 -10.15
N SER A 58 -9.82 13.30 -9.28
CA SER A 58 -8.76 14.18 -8.85
C SER A 58 -8.70 14.26 -7.33
N PHE A 59 -7.53 14.50 -6.79
CA PHE A 59 -7.31 14.67 -5.36
C PHE A 59 -6.11 15.59 -5.10
N ARG A 60 -5.93 15.97 -3.85
CA ARG A 60 -4.73 16.67 -3.40
C ARG A 60 -3.75 15.65 -2.83
N MET A 61 -2.63 15.47 -3.51
CA MET A 61 -1.56 14.57 -3.10
C MET A 61 -0.61 15.27 -2.14
N GLY A 62 -0.14 14.55 -1.14
CA GLY A 62 0.75 15.07 -0.10
C GLY A 62 -0.02 15.65 1.09
N SER A 63 0.70 16.19 2.07
CA SER A 63 0.15 16.79 3.27
C SER A 63 0.38 18.31 3.31
N PRO A 64 -0.56 19.09 3.90
CA PRO A 64 -0.37 20.53 4.07
C PRO A 64 0.64 20.81 5.19
N GLU A 65 1.37 21.94 5.09
CA GLU A 65 2.35 22.34 6.12
C GLU A 65 1.74 22.43 7.55
N SER A 66 0.45 22.74 7.65
CA SER A 66 -0.26 22.80 8.92
C SER A 66 -0.26 21.47 9.69
N GLU A 67 -0.13 20.35 8.99
CA GLU A 67 -0.07 19.02 9.63
C GLU A 67 1.36 18.70 10.11
N HIS A 68 2.40 19.27 9.51
CA HIS A 68 3.80 18.93 9.80
C HIS A 68 4.24 19.39 11.19
N GLY A 69 3.81 20.58 11.61
CA GLY A 69 4.27 21.20 12.87
C GLY A 69 3.76 20.56 14.16
N GLY A 70 2.62 19.84 14.09
CA GLY A 70 2.00 19.19 15.26
C GLY A 70 2.38 17.74 15.44
N LEU A 71 2.90 17.08 14.42
CA LEU A 71 3.14 15.65 14.40
C LEU A 71 4.62 15.28 14.53
N ALA A 72 5.53 16.16 14.13
CA ALA A 72 6.96 15.92 14.21
C ALA A 72 7.45 16.15 15.65
N LYS A 73 8.03 15.11 16.25
CA LYS A 73 8.64 15.17 17.59
C LYS A 73 10.05 15.74 17.58
N ASP A 74 10.72 15.62 16.44
CA ASP A 74 12.09 16.10 16.24
C ASP A 74 12.35 16.47 14.78
N GLU A 75 13.55 17.02 14.53
CA GLU A 75 13.98 17.47 13.20
C GLU A 75 14.03 16.35 12.16
N SER A 76 14.32 15.13 12.58
CA SER A 76 14.39 13.98 11.67
C SER A 76 12.99 13.54 11.21
N GLU A 77 12.01 13.59 12.09
CA GLU A 77 10.61 13.34 11.75
C GLU A 77 10.06 14.46 10.86
N ARG A 78 10.42 15.73 11.14
CA ARG A 78 10.05 16.88 10.29
C ARG A 78 10.51 16.71 8.85
N ALA A 79 11.76 16.29 8.65
CA ALA A 79 12.31 16.04 7.32
C ALA A 79 11.57 14.94 6.54
N TRP A 80 10.80 14.09 7.21
CA TRP A 80 9.98 13.08 6.55
C TRP A 80 8.67 13.66 6.05
N PHE A 81 8.01 14.51 6.85
CA PHE A 81 6.81 15.22 6.42
C PHE A 81 7.09 16.20 5.29
N GLU A 82 8.28 16.82 5.27
CA GLU A 82 8.69 17.71 4.17
C GLU A 82 8.72 17.01 2.81
N ARG A 83 8.93 15.70 2.76
CA ARG A 83 8.89 14.92 1.52
C ARG A 83 7.50 14.77 0.93
N GLU A 84 6.47 15.01 1.73
CA GLU A 84 5.08 15.03 1.30
C GLU A 84 4.63 16.40 0.78
N SER A 85 5.53 17.39 0.84
CA SER A 85 5.30 18.77 0.41
C SER A 85 5.89 19.04 -0.97
N PRO A 86 5.33 20.02 -1.71
CA PRO A 86 4.09 20.72 -1.40
C PRO A 86 2.86 19.88 -1.74
N GLN A 87 1.78 20.02 -0.98
CA GLN A 87 0.50 19.43 -1.37
C GLN A 87 0.05 20.00 -2.72
N HIS A 88 -0.29 19.14 -3.67
CA HIS A 88 -0.59 19.55 -5.04
C HIS A 88 -1.75 18.74 -5.64
N PRO A 89 -2.48 19.30 -6.62
CA PRO A 89 -3.55 18.58 -7.29
C PRO A 89 -3.00 17.52 -8.25
N VAL A 90 -3.60 16.33 -8.22
CA VAL A 90 -3.29 15.22 -9.13
C VAL A 90 -4.58 14.70 -9.76
N ILE A 91 -4.51 14.36 -11.06
CA ILE A 91 -5.61 13.75 -11.80
C ILE A 91 -5.25 12.30 -12.11
N ILE A 92 -6.07 11.39 -11.63
CA ILE A 92 -6.05 9.99 -12.04
C ILE A 92 -6.98 9.85 -13.26
N SER A 93 -6.39 9.83 -14.44
CA SER A 93 -7.13 9.89 -15.71
C SER A 93 -7.75 8.56 -16.16
N GLN A 94 -7.27 7.44 -15.59
CA GLN A 94 -7.72 6.11 -15.97
C GLN A 94 -8.11 5.31 -14.74
N ALA A 95 -9.21 4.57 -14.85
CA ALA A 95 -9.61 3.62 -13.82
C ALA A 95 -8.67 2.42 -13.76
N TYR A 96 -8.55 1.80 -12.61
CA TYR A 96 -7.72 0.62 -12.39
C TYR A 96 -8.27 -0.27 -11.28
N TRP A 97 -7.82 -1.53 -11.26
CA TRP A 97 -8.07 -2.43 -10.17
C TRP A 97 -6.89 -2.42 -9.20
N LEU A 98 -7.18 -2.32 -7.92
CA LEU A 98 -6.17 -2.38 -6.85
C LEU A 98 -6.52 -3.53 -5.90
N PHE A 99 -5.51 -4.24 -5.39
CA PHE A 99 -5.73 -5.18 -4.30
C PHE A 99 -6.31 -4.45 -3.09
N ASP A 100 -7.39 -4.96 -2.51
CA ASP A 100 -8.06 -4.33 -1.36
C ASP A 100 -7.31 -4.49 -0.04
N THR A 101 -6.24 -5.25 -0.07
CA THR A 101 -5.28 -5.42 1.04
C THR A 101 -3.87 -5.49 0.47
N PRO A 102 -2.85 -5.21 1.28
CA PRO A 102 -1.48 -5.59 0.92
C PRO A 102 -1.40 -7.09 0.58
N VAL A 103 -0.40 -7.48 -0.19
CA VAL A 103 -0.13 -8.89 -0.49
C VAL A 103 0.06 -9.66 0.81
N THR A 104 -0.78 -10.66 1.04
CA THR A 104 -0.69 -11.48 2.24
C THR A 104 0.46 -12.47 2.16
N GLN A 105 0.96 -12.90 3.32
CA GLN A 105 2.01 -13.92 3.40
C GLN A 105 1.58 -15.22 2.71
N ALA A 106 0.31 -15.61 2.84
CA ALA A 106 -0.21 -16.79 2.14
C ALA A 106 -0.14 -16.65 0.62
N LEU A 107 -0.51 -15.49 0.07
CA LEU A 107 -0.44 -15.23 -1.37
C LEU A 107 1.02 -15.20 -1.85
N TRP A 108 1.88 -14.52 -1.13
CA TRP A 108 3.30 -14.47 -1.43
C TRP A 108 3.92 -15.87 -1.47
N GLU A 109 3.69 -16.67 -0.44
CA GLU A 109 4.22 -18.03 -0.35
C GLU A 109 3.67 -18.94 -1.46
N ALA A 110 2.39 -18.79 -1.82
CA ALA A 110 1.79 -19.55 -2.91
C ALA A 110 2.47 -19.28 -4.28
N VAL A 111 2.95 -18.04 -4.50
CA VAL A 111 3.59 -17.62 -5.76
C VAL A 111 5.10 -17.86 -5.74
N VAL A 112 5.77 -17.48 -4.65
CA VAL A 112 7.24 -17.50 -4.55
C VAL A 112 7.78 -18.81 -3.99
N GLY A 113 6.99 -19.49 -3.16
CA GLY A 113 7.35 -20.77 -2.55
C GLY A 113 7.98 -20.67 -1.17
N LYS A 114 8.27 -19.46 -0.69
CA LYS A 114 8.82 -19.19 0.65
C LYS A 114 8.21 -17.92 1.23
N ASN A 115 8.13 -17.84 2.55
CA ASN A 115 7.67 -16.65 3.26
C ASN A 115 8.85 -15.99 3.99
N PRO A 116 9.30 -14.77 3.60
CA PRO A 116 10.43 -14.09 4.23
C PRO A 116 10.07 -13.38 5.53
N SER A 117 8.77 -13.10 5.77
CA SER A 117 8.30 -12.26 6.88
C SER A 117 8.86 -12.71 8.24
N GLU A 118 9.10 -11.75 9.12
CA GLU A 118 9.59 -12.02 10.47
C GLU A 118 8.51 -12.71 11.32
N PHE A 119 7.32 -12.15 11.37
CA PHE A 119 6.20 -12.69 12.15
C PHE A 119 5.26 -13.48 11.26
N LYS A 120 5.33 -14.80 11.35
CA LYS A 120 4.56 -15.71 10.48
C LYS A 120 3.06 -15.68 10.81
N SER A 121 2.27 -15.31 9.82
CA SER A 121 0.81 -15.43 9.84
C SER A 121 0.26 -15.34 8.43
N PRO A 122 -0.50 -16.32 7.95
CA PRO A 122 -0.98 -16.36 6.56
C PRO A 122 -1.78 -15.11 6.13
N ARG A 123 -2.49 -14.48 7.07
CA ARG A 123 -3.36 -13.34 6.80
C ARG A 123 -2.66 -11.97 6.94
N ARG A 124 -1.48 -11.94 7.52
CA ARG A 124 -0.72 -10.69 7.64
C ARG A 124 -0.12 -10.29 6.29
N PRO A 125 0.13 -9.00 6.06
CA PRO A 125 0.95 -8.56 4.95
C PRO A 125 2.31 -9.27 4.95
N VAL A 126 2.85 -9.54 3.78
CA VAL A 126 4.24 -9.96 3.66
C VAL A 126 5.13 -8.78 4.01
N ASP A 127 6.14 -9.02 4.81
CA ASP A 127 7.19 -8.06 5.18
C ASP A 127 8.58 -8.61 4.85
N SER A 128 9.63 -7.83 5.08
CA SER A 128 11.02 -8.20 4.79
C SER A 128 11.25 -8.55 3.32
N VAL A 129 10.63 -7.79 2.41
CA VAL A 129 10.76 -7.90 0.96
C VAL A 129 11.29 -6.60 0.37
N SER A 130 12.20 -6.70 -0.58
CA SER A 130 12.70 -5.58 -1.36
C SER A 130 11.77 -5.24 -2.52
N TRP A 131 11.96 -4.06 -3.12
CA TRP A 131 11.25 -3.66 -4.34
C TRP A 131 11.49 -4.63 -5.50
N GLN A 132 12.72 -5.14 -5.66
CA GLN A 132 13.08 -6.14 -6.67
C GLN A 132 12.33 -7.46 -6.46
N GLU A 133 12.22 -7.91 -5.22
CA GLU A 133 11.47 -9.12 -4.89
C GLU A 133 9.97 -8.94 -5.14
N ALA A 134 9.42 -7.76 -4.85
CA ALA A 134 8.04 -7.43 -5.17
C ALA A 134 7.77 -7.49 -6.69
N ASN A 135 8.67 -6.93 -7.51
CA ASN A 135 8.54 -7.06 -8.97
C ASN A 135 8.68 -8.50 -9.45
N THR A 136 9.61 -9.26 -8.91
CA THR A 136 9.76 -10.69 -9.22
C THR A 136 8.50 -11.49 -8.84
N PHE A 137 7.88 -11.17 -7.73
CA PHE A 137 6.58 -11.75 -7.33
C PHE A 137 5.50 -11.44 -8.38
N ILE A 138 5.39 -10.18 -8.82
CA ILE A 138 4.42 -9.74 -9.83
C ILE A 138 4.66 -10.45 -11.17
N GLU A 139 5.90 -10.54 -11.62
CA GLU A 139 6.24 -11.27 -12.83
C GLU A 139 5.82 -12.75 -12.77
N LYS A 140 6.09 -13.41 -11.65
CA LYS A 140 5.67 -14.80 -11.44
C LYS A 140 4.16 -14.93 -11.45
N LEU A 141 3.45 -14.00 -10.81
CA LEU A 141 2.00 -14.02 -10.76
C LEU A 141 1.40 -13.76 -12.14
N ASN A 142 1.94 -12.83 -12.92
CA ASN A 142 1.53 -12.59 -14.30
C ASN A 142 1.78 -13.80 -15.21
N LYS A 143 2.88 -14.53 -15.02
CA LYS A 143 3.15 -15.79 -15.75
C LYS A 143 2.15 -16.89 -15.40
N GLN A 144 1.76 -16.97 -14.13
CA GLN A 144 0.76 -17.97 -13.68
C GLN A 144 -0.66 -17.61 -14.14
N MET A 145 -0.92 -16.32 -14.40
CA MET A 145 -2.23 -15.79 -14.74
C MET A 145 -2.15 -14.82 -15.94
N PRO A 146 -1.98 -15.35 -17.14
CA PRO A 146 -1.94 -14.53 -18.35
C PRO A 146 -3.20 -13.66 -18.48
N GLY A 147 -3.02 -12.39 -18.82
CA GLY A 147 -4.11 -11.43 -19.00
C GLY A 147 -4.43 -10.55 -17.79
N LEU A 148 -3.84 -10.80 -16.61
CA LEU A 148 -4.01 -9.90 -15.46
C LEU A 148 -3.20 -8.61 -15.59
N ASN A 149 -2.02 -8.66 -16.20
CA ASN A 149 -1.13 -7.50 -16.40
C ASN A 149 -0.91 -6.67 -15.13
N LEU A 150 -0.57 -7.36 -14.04
CA LEU A 150 -0.33 -6.74 -12.75
C LEU A 150 0.95 -5.90 -12.75
N SER A 151 0.94 -4.80 -12.03
CA SER A 151 2.12 -3.95 -11.76
C SER A 151 2.04 -3.39 -10.35
N LEU A 152 3.13 -2.77 -9.87
CA LEU A 152 3.03 -1.91 -8.70
C LEU A 152 2.25 -0.64 -9.07
N PRO A 153 1.37 -0.12 -8.19
CA PRO A 153 0.75 1.17 -8.40
C PRO A 153 1.82 2.27 -8.34
N THR A 154 1.56 3.38 -9.01
CA THR A 154 2.31 4.61 -8.73
C THR A 154 1.95 5.11 -7.34
N GLU A 155 2.80 5.97 -6.78
CA GLU A 155 2.55 6.63 -5.50
C GLU A 155 1.19 7.36 -5.51
N ALA A 156 0.93 8.15 -6.55
CA ALA A 156 -0.31 8.87 -6.72
C ALA A 156 -1.55 7.96 -6.79
N GLN A 157 -1.46 6.83 -7.47
CA GLN A 157 -2.55 5.86 -7.53
C GLN A 157 -2.81 5.22 -6.16
N TRP A 158 -1.73 4.90 -5.44
CA TRP A 158 -1.84 4.33 -4.10
C TRP A 158 -2.47 5.32 -3.13
N GLU A 159 -1.99 6.57 -3.10
CA GLU A 159 -2.50 7.59 -2.20
C GLU A 159 -3.95 7.95 -2.52
N TYR A 160 -4.29 8.11 -3.81
CA TYR A 160 -5.67 8.36 -4.25
C TYR A 160 -6.64 7.30 -3.74
N ALA A 161 -6.28 6.02 -3.90
CA ALA A 161 -7.11 4.92 -3.44
C ALA A 161 -7.20 4.86 -1.90
N CYS A 162 -6.10 5.15 -1.21
CA CYS A 162 -6.04 5.17 0.25
C CYS A 162 -6.92 6.28 0.83
N ARG A 163 -6.87 7.49 0.26
CA ARG A 163 -7.71 8.62 0.70
C ARG A 163 -9.21 8.38 0.49
N ALA A 164 -9.61 7.63 -0.51
CA ALA A 164 -11.02 7.32 -0.77
C ALA A 164 -11.92 8.58 -0.75
N ASN A 165 -11.45 9.68 -1.35
CA ASN A 165 -12.07 11.02 -1.39
C ASN A 165 -12.09 11.78 -0.05
N THR A 166 -11.32 11.37 0.96
CA THR A 166 -11.13 12.18 2.16
C THR A 166 -10.00 13.19 1.96
N GLU A 167 -10.10 14.34 2.62
CA GLU A 167 -9.05 15.38 2.66
C GLU A 167 -8.28 15.39 3.98
N THR A 168 -8.73 14.59 4.96
CA THR A 168 -8.12 14.45 6.27
C THR A 168 -6.81 13.68 6.24
N ALA A 169 -5.97 13.83 7.26
CA ALA A 169 -4.66 13.17 7.38
C ALA A 169 -4.76 11.65 7.28
N THR A 170 -5.87 11.05 7.73
CA THR A 170 -6.18 9.63 7.55
C THR A 170 -7.59 9.45 7.00
N TYR A 171 -7.88 8.29 6.42
CA TYR A 171 -9.22 7.95 5.94
C TYR A 171 -10.28 7.88 7.07
N ASN A 172 -9.86 7.83 8.33
CA ASN A 172 -10.74 7.86 9.50
C ASN A 172 -10.94 9.26 10.09
N GLY A 173 -10.27 10.27 9.57
CA GLY A 173 -10.29 11.64 10.08
C GLY A 173 -8.90 12.19 10.35
N ASP A 174 -8.85 13.32 11.04
CA ASP A 174 -7.59 13.95 11.43
C ASP A 174 -6.86 13.14 12.50
N LEU A 175 -5.54 13.31 12.57
CA LEU A 175 -4.73 12.71 13.62
C LEU A 175 -5.00 13.46 14.93
N GLU A 176 -5.79 12.85 15.81
CA GLU A 176 -5.85 13.31 17.18
C GLU A 176 -4.58 12.89 17.90
N ILE A 177 -3.78 13.85 18.32
CA ILE A 177 -2.73 13.62 19.30
C ILE A 177 -3.46 13.27 20.60
N LEU A 178 -3.58 11.99 20.89
CA LEU A 178 -4.06 11.54 22.19
C LEU A 178 -3.04 12.05 23.20
N GLY A 179 -3.38 13.19 23.84
CA GLY A 179 -2.59 13.75 24.89
C GLY A 179 -2.28 12.68 25.94
N GLU A 180 -1.09 12.77 26.50
CA GLU A 180 -0.64 11.89 27.57
C GLU A 180 -1.77 11.74 28.59
N ARG A 181 -2.27 10.53 28.75
CA ARG A 181 -3.15 10.21 29.88
C ARG A 181 -2.28 10.26 31.13
N ASN A 182 -2.43 11.34 31.89
CA ASN A 182 -1.93 11.43 33.25
C ASN A 182 -2.46 10.29 34.14
#